data_e66354257cc37b747b905055eb6893d1
#
_entry.id   e66354257cc37b747b905055eb6893d1
#
_cell.length_a   1.000
_cell.length_b   1.000
_cell.length_c   1.000
_cell.angle_alpha   90.00
_cell.angle_beta   90.00
_cell.angle_gamma   90.00
#
_symmetry.space_group_name_H-M   'P 1'
#
loop_
_entity.id
_entity.type
_entity.pdbx_description
1 polymer ?
#
loop_
_entity_poly.entity_id
_entity_poly.type
_entity_poly.pdbx_seq_one_letter_code
_entity_poly.pdbx_strand_id
1 'polypeptide(L)'
;MDNVESKNNLETIIDESSDLSLNQIRRLLNKMSSSEIAHALESSPPKQRNLLFSLLKTEEEGDVLFELGEEIQQDLISSISNEELAEAVKELELDEIVDILQNLPEERMKKILSGMSQIDRKRIEVGLTFPENTAGGLLNTDVISVRPENSIEVVTTYLRGQKKLPENTDKIFVVNNENEYLGELTISNIITSSPSMVVREIMETSSMPLNVKMDDKDVATTFERNDLISSAVVDDNGKLIGRITIDDVLDVIREDADQNLLGMAGAVSYTHLTLPTKSSVG
;
A
#
# COMPACT_ATOMS: atom_id res chain seq x y z
N MET A 1 -16.99 -10.66 18.83
CA MET A 1 -16.72 -10.82 20.27
C MET A 1 -15.26 -11.10 20.55
N ASP A 2 -14.55 -11.79 19.66
CA ASP A 2 -13.12 -12.16 19.84
C ASP A 2 -12.15 -10.96 19.80
N ASN A 3 -12.47 -9.89 19.07
CA ASN A 3 -11.60 -8.73 18.88
C ASN A 3 -11.43 -7.82 20.12
N VAL A 4 -12.43 -7.79 21.01
CA VAL A 4 -12.35 -7.01 22.25
C VAL A 4 -11.54 -7.76 23.33
N GLU A 5 -11.57 -9.09 23.29
CA GLU A 5 -10.75 -9.93 24.17
C GLU A 5 -9.26 -9.88 23.80
N SER A 6 -8.92 -9.79 22.50
CA SER A 6 -7.55 -9.67 22.03
C SER A 6 -6.91 -8.33 22.41
N LYS A 7 -7.65 -7.22 22.27
CA LYS A 7 -7.20 -5.87 22.67
C LYS A 7 -6.94 -5.76 24.18
N ASN A 8 -7.86 -6.27 25.01
CA ASN A 8 -7.69 -6.30 26.46
C ASN A 8 -6.49 -7.19 26.89
N ASN A 9 -6.22 -8.25 26.14
CA ASN A 9 -5.10 -9.14 26.45
C ASN A 9 -3.74 -8.49 26.19
N LEU A 10 -3.60 -7.62 25.21
CA LEU A 10 -2.31 -6.96 24.90
C LEU A 10 -1.96 -5.84 25.89
N GLU A 11 -2.91 -5.02 26.27
CA GLU A 11 -2.69 -4.03 27.34
C GLU A 11 -2.29 -4.73 28.64
N THR A 12 -2.87 -5.90 28.93
CA THR A 12 -2.50 -6.74 30.08
C THR A 12 -1.11 -7.36 29.91
N ILE A 13 -0.70 -7.73 28.67
CA ILE A 13 0.64 -8.28 28.37
C ILE A 13 1.72 -7.23 28.53
N ILE A 14 1.45 -5.99 28.16
CA ILE A 14 2.38 -4.86 28.29
C ILE A 14 2.60 -4.50 29.76
N ASP A 15 1.55 -4.58 30.58
CA ASP A 15 1.63 -4.30 32.02
C ASP A 15 2.12 -5.49 32.86
N GLU A 16 1.86 -6.73 32.44
CA GLU A 16 2.19 -7.96 33.17
C GLU A 16 3.41 -8.74 32.57
N SER A 17 4.30 -8.07 31.81
CA SER A 17 5.42 -8.69 31.09
C SER A 17 6.40 -9.52 31.93
N SER A 18 6.12 -9.76 33.21
CA SER A 18 6.87 -10.63 34.10
C SER A 18 6.48 -12.11 34.05
N ASP A 19 5.27 -12.47 33.56
CA ASP A 19 4.75 -13.84 33.73
C ASP A 19 4.44 -14.62 32.43
N LEU A 20 4.42 -13.97 31.23
CA LEU A 20 4.14 -14.67 29.97
C LEU A 20 5.43 -15.18 29.31
N SER A 21 5.44 -16.45 28.93
CA SER A 21 6.55 -16.99 28.13
C SER A 21 6.55 -16.42 26.70
N LEU A 22 7.73 -16.26 26.09
CA LEU A 22 7.88 -15.81 24.69
C LEU A 22 7.01 -16.61 23.70
N ASN A 23 6.78 -17.90 24.00
CA ASN A 23 5.92 -18.76 23.18
C ASN A 23 4.43 -18.40 23.29
N GLN A 24 3.99 -17.88 24.42
CA GLN A 24 2.61 -17.40 24.58
C GLN A 24 2.39 -16.09 23.85
N ILE A 25 3.35 -15.16 23.95
CA ILE A 25 3.33 -13.89 23.22
C ILE A 25 3.30 -14.16 21.71
N ARG A 26 4.19 -15.01 21.19
CA ARG A 26 4.18 -15.40 19.76
C ARG A 26 2.85 -15.99 19.30
N ARG A 27 2.19 -16.80 20.13
CA ARG A 27 0.87 -17.36 19.82
C ARG A 27 -0.24 -16.32 19.79
N LEU A 28 -0.11 -15.25 20.54
CA LEU A 28 -1.05 -14.13 20.53
C LEU A 28 -0.84 -13.28 19.29
N LEU A 29 0.40 -12.90 18.98
CA LEU A 29 0.74 -12.15 17.75
C LEU A 29 0.23 -12.88 16.50
N ASN A 30 0.41 -14.19 16.39
CA ASN A 30 -0.08 -14.99 15.26
C ASN A 30 -1.63 -15.04 15.09
N LYS A 31 -2.39 -14.44 15.98
CA LYS A 31 -3.87 -14.33 15.88
C LYS A 31 -4.34 -12.94 15.55
N MET A 32 -3.44 -11.98 15.53
CA MET A 32 -3.73 -10.58 15.28
C MET A 32 -3.49 -10.25 13.82
N SER A 33 -4.18 -9.24 13.32
CA SER A 33 -3.88 -8.64 12.02
C SER A 33 -2.64 -7.75 12.11
N SER A 34 -2.00 -7.45 10.97
CA SER A 34 -0.83 -6.57 10.88
C SER A 34 -1.12 -5.20 11.51
N SER A 35 -2.30 -4.63 11.27
CA SER A 35 -2.74 -3.36 11.86
C SER A 35 -2.91 -3.43 13.38
N GLU A 36 -3.45 -4.53 13.93
CA GLU A 36 -3.56 -4.73 15.38
C GLU A 36 -2.17 -4.87 16.03
N ILE A 37 -1.23 -5.54 15.35
CA ILE A 37 0.16 -5.68 15.81
C ILE A 37 0.85 -4.32 15.77
N ALA A 38 0.72 -3.57 14.68
CA ALA A 38 1.29 -2.23 14.54
C ALA A 38 0.83 -1.31 15.68
N HIS A 39 -0.47 -1.26 15.95
CA HIS A 39 -1.01 -0.47 17.07
C HIS A 39 -0.46 -0.91 18.44
N ALA A 40 -0.24 -2.21 18.66
CA ALA A 40 0.39 -2.71 19.88
C ALA A 40 1.86 -2.29 20.00
N LEU A 41 2.60 -2.31 18.88
CA LEU A 41 3.99 -1.85 18.83
C LEU A 41 4.08 -0.34 19.11
N GLU A 42 3.18 0.47 18.55
CA GLU A 42 3.11 1.91 18.79
C GLU A 42 2.84 2.25 20.27
N SER A 43 1.98 1.48 20.90
CA SER A 43 1.65 1.63 22.31
C SER A 43 2.74 1.11 23.27
N SER A 44 3.76 0.42 22.75
CA SER A 44 4.81 -0.25 23.54
C SER A 44 6.05 0.63 23.75
N PRO A 45 6.72 0.56 24.91
CA PRO A 45 8.04 1.16 25.10
C PRO A 45 9.09 0.58 24.11
N PRO A 46 10.11 1.36 23.68
CA PRO A 46 11.05 0.96 22.62
C PRO A 46 11.69 -0.42 22.81
N LYS A 47 12.09 -0.79 24.01
CA LYS A 47 12.70 -2.12 24.28
C LYS A 47 11.73 -3.27 24.12
N GLN A 48 10.48 -3.07 24.52
CA GLN A 48 9.42 -4.09 24.38
C GLN A 48 8.98 -4.19 22.90
N ARG A 49 8.89 -3.07 22.20
CA ARG A 49 8.60 -2.98 20.78
C ARG A 49 9.56 -3.83 19.95
N ASN A 50 10.86 -3.64 20.13
CA ASN A 50 11.88 -4.42 19.41
C ASN A 50 11.78 -5.90 19.71
N LEU A 51 11.48 -6.28 20.97
CA LEU A 51 11.28 -7.67 21.34
C LEU A 51 10.02 -8.24 20.67
N LEU A 52 8.89 -7.54 20.72
CA LEU A 52 7.64 -7.97 20.08
C LEU A 52 7.83 -8.14 18.59
N PHE A 53 8.46 -7.17 17.91
CA PHE A 53 8.78 -7.23 16.49
C PHE A 53 9.64 -8.45 16.15
N SER A 54 10.69 -8.74 16.91
CA SER A 54 11.55 -9.91 16.71
C SER A 54 10.85 -11.29 16.92
N LEU A 55 9.64 -11.29 17.45
CA LEU A 55 8.82 -12.49 17.63
C LEU A 55 7.87 -12.75 16.47
N LEU A 56 7.72 -11.80 15.55
CA LEU A 56 6.90 -11.96 14.35
C LEU A 56 7.50 -13.02 13.43
N LYS A 57 6.69 -13.45 12.49
CA LYS A 57 7.19 -14.24 11.35
C LYS A 57 7.69 -13.25 10.28
N THR A 58 8.75 -13.62 9.60
CA THR A 58 9.36 -12.80 8.54
C THR A 58 8.34 -12.38 7.46
N GLU A 59 7.38 -13.28 7.16
CA GLU A 59 6.29 -13.04 6.20
C GLU A 59 5.28 -11.98 6.67
N GLU A 60 5.21 -11.69 7.99
CA GLU A 60 4.31 -10.71 8.59
C GLU A 60 5.03 -9.39 8.93
N GLU A 61 6.37 -9.39 8.95
CA GLU A 61 7.19 -8.23 9.35
C GLU A 61 7.00 -7.04 8.41
N GLY A 62 6.90 -7.30 7.11
CA GLY A 62 6.69 -6.27 6.08
C GLY A 62 5.37 -5.54 6.27
N ASP A 63 4.26 -6.26 6.29
CA ASP A 63 2.92 -5.71 6.47
C ASP A 63 2.82 -4.89 7.78
N VAL A 64 3.45 -5.40 8.86
CA VAL A 64 3.48 -4.67 10.14
C VAL A 64 4.31 -3.41 10.05
N LEU A 65 5.45 -3.43 9.36
CA LEU A 65 6.28 -2.23 9.16
C LEU A 65 5.54 -1.17 8.36
N PHE A 66 4.78 -1.57 7.34
CA PHE A 66 4.01 -0.65 6.51
C PHE A 66 2.88 0.04 7.30
N GLU A 67 2.20 -0.68 8.17
CA GLU A 67 1.10 -0.17 9.01
C GLU A 67 1.55 0.76 10.16
N LEU A 68 2.86 0.87 10.43
CA LEU A 68 3.40 1.71 11.51
C LEU A 68 3.52 3.18 11.10
N GLY A 69 3.23 4.07 12.03
CA GLY A 69 3.55 5.50 11.88
C GLY A 69 5.05 5.73 11.65
N GLU A 70 5.37 6.70 10.82
CA GLU A 70 6.71 6.96 10.24
C GLU A 70 7.84 6.96 11.27
N GLU A 71 7.67 7.61 12.42
CA GLU A 71 8.69 7.70 13.48
C GLU A 71 9.06 6.31 14.03
N ILE A 72 8.05 5.49 14.29
CA ILE A 72 8.23 4.15 14.87
C ILE A 72 8.74 3.17 13.83
N GLN A 73 8.26 3.29 12.60
CA GLN A 73 8.75 2.53 11.45
C GLN A 73 10.26 2.75 11.26
N GLN A 74 10.72 4.01 11.24
CA GLN A 74 12.13 4.35 11.09
C GLN A 74 12.99 3.82 12.25
N ASP A 75 12.50 3.89 13.49
CA ASP A 75 13.18 3.34 14.66
C ASP A 75 13.38 1.82 14.52
N LEU A 76 12.34 1.07 14.16
CA LEU A 76 12.42 -0.37 13.96
C LEU A 76 13.31 -0.74 12.79
N ILE A 77 13.14 -0.10 11.65
CA ILE A 77 13.98 -0.30 10.47
C ILE A 77 15.46 -0.05 10.82
N SER A 78 15.76 0.94 11.65
CA SER A 78 17.12 1.22 12.09
C SER A 78 17.73 0.12 12.96
N SER A 79 16.89 -0.70 13.61
CA SER A 79 17.31 -1.77 14.51
C SER A 79 17.54 -3.11 13.83
N ILE A 80 17.06 -3.32 12.60
CA ILE A 80 17.18 -4.56 11.82
C ILE A 80 18.28 -4.46 10.77
N SER A 81 18.84 -5.62 10.36
CA SER A 81 19.86 -5.68 9.31
C SER A 81 19.28 -5.41 7.92
N ASN A 82 20.15 -5.14 6.94
CA ASN A 82 19.71 -4.94 5.56
C ASN A 82 19.13 -6.23 4.95
N GLU A 83 19.67 -7.37 5.35
CA GLU A 83 19.25 -8.70 4.92
C GLU A 83 17.85 -9.03 5.49
N GLU A 84 17.60 -8.72 6.75
CA GLU A 84 16.28 -8.87 7.39
C GLU A 84 15.25 -7.95 6.73
N LEU A 85 15.57 -6.68 6.52
CA LEU A 85 14.65 -5.76 5.85
C LEU A 85 14.35 -6.18 4.40
N ALA A 86 15.37 -6.63 3.66
CA ALA A 86 15.17 -7.12 2.29
C ALA A 86 14.24 -8.34 2.21
N GLU A 87 14.26 -9.21 3.23
CA GLU A 87 13.36 -10.36 3.29
C GLU A 87 11.96 -9.95 3.78
N ALA A 88 11.87 -9.05 4.77
CA ALA A 88 10.60 -8.55 5.30
C ALA A 88 9.74 -7.86 4.23
N VAL A 89 10.34 -7.01 3.38
CA VAL A 89 9.60 -6.27 2.34
C VAL A 89 9.31 -7.08 1.08
N LYS A 90 9.75 -8.33 1.00
CA LYS A 90 9.69 -9.13 -0.24
C LYS A 90 8.28 -9.51 -0.68
N GLU A 91 7.38 -9.70 0.27
CA GLU A 91 5.98 -10.08 0.02
C GLU A 91 5.05 -8.86 -0.11
N LEU A 92 5.56 -7.65 0.16
CA LEU A 92 4.82 -6.39 0.03
C LEU A 92 4.50 -6.03 -1.42
N GLU A 93 3.50 -5.20 -1.62
CA GLU A 93 3.21 -4.59 -2.92
C GLU A 93 4.31 -3.60 -3.31
N LEU A 94 4.38 -3.23 -4.59
CA LEU A 94 5.52 -2.43 -5.08
C LEU A 94 5.56 -1.03 -4.46
N ASP A 95 4.44 -0.38 -4.40
CA ASP A 95 4.25 0.94 -3.80
C ASP A 95 4.64 0.94 -2.32
N GLU A 96 4.18 -0.04 -1.53
CA GLU A 96 4.56 -0.22 -0.13
C GLU A 96 6.07 -0.39 0.05
N ILE A 97 6.72 -1.17 -0.84
CA ILE A 97 8.19 -1.33 -0.83
C ILE A 97 8.88 0.00 -1.14
N VAL A 98 8.36 0.73 -2.13
CA VAL A 98 8.90 2.03 -2.55
C VAL A 98 8.83 3.02 -1.40
N ASP A 99 7.69 3.11 -0.72
CA ASP A 99 7.47 4.02 0.41
C ASP A 99 8.42 3.75 1.58
N ILE A 100 8.64 2.46 1.91
CA ILE A 100 9.63 2.11 2.94
C ILE A 100 11.05 2.47 2.50
N LEU A 101 11.43 2.19 1.24
CA LEU A 101 12.80 2.33 0.78
C LEU A 101 13.21 3.77 0.50
N GLN A 102 12.31 4.64 0.03
CA GLN A 102 12.65 6.03 -0.28
C GLN A 102 12.92 6.87 0.98
N ASN A 103 12.38 6.47 2.13
CA ASN A 103 12.64 7.06 3.43
C ASN A 103 14.00 6.64 4.03
N LEU A 104 14.78 5.77 3.35
CA LEU A 104 16.08 5.31 3.81
C LEU A 104 17.24 6.13 3.21
N PRO A 105 18.39 6.21 3.94
CA PRO A 105 19.61 6.73 3.35
C PRO A 105 20.00 5.97 2.07
N GLU A 106 20.40 6.70 1.03
CA GLU A 106 20.70 6.15 -0.31
C GLU A 106 21.67 4.96 -0.29
N GLU A 107 22.69 5.00 0.59
CA GLU A 107 23.64 3.89 0.72
C GLU A 107 23.00 2.61 1.29
N ARG A 108 22.02 2.77 2.19
CA ARG A 108 21.30 1.65 2.78
C ARG A 108 20.33 1.04 1.77
N MET A 109 19.55 1.88 1.09
CA MET A 109 18.66 1.47 0.01
C MET A 109 19.41 0.66 -1.06
N LYS A 110 20.55 1.14 -1.53
CA LYS A 110 21.38 0.41 -2.51
C LYS A 110 21.84 -0.96 -2.02
N LYS A 111 22.17 -1.09 -0.74
CA LYS A 111 22.57 -2.39 -0.17
C LYS A 111 21.39 -3.37 -0.14
N ILE A 112 20.21 -2.92 0.29
CA ILE A 112 18.99 -3.71 0.32
C ILE A 112 18.63 -4.19 -1.10
N LEU A 113 18.56 -3.27 -2.06
CA LEU A 113 18.32 -3.60 -3.47
C LEU A 113 19.35 -4.58 -4.06
N SER A 114 20.61 -4.51 -3.64
CA SER A 114 21.65 -5.43 -4.10
C SER A 114 21.46 -6.86 -3.56
N GLY A 115 20.77 -7.04 -2.44
CA GLY A 115 20.40 -8.34 -1.86
C GLY A 115 19.19 -9.00 -2.50
N MET A 116 18.40 -8.25 -3.27
CA MET A 116 17.18 -8.74 -3.92
C MET A 116 17.45 -9.44 -5.25
N SER A 117 16.43 -10.17 -5.76
CA SER A 117 16.52 -10.75 -7.10
C SER A 117 16.65 -9.66 -8.17
N GLN A 118 17.25 -9.98 -9.32
CA GLN A 118 17.41 -9.02 -10.42
C GLN A 118 16.05 -8.53 -10.96
N ILE A 119 15.01 -9.34 -10.87
CA ILE A 119 13.65 -9.01 -11.32
C ILE A 119 13.02 -8.00 -10.36
N ASP A 120 13.00 -8.31 -9.05
CA ASP A 120 12.41 -7.46 -8.03
C ASP A 120 13.12 -6.11 -7.94
N ARG A 121 14.46 -6.15 -7.93
CA ARG A 121 15.27 -4.93 -7.95
C ARG A 121 14.92 -4.02 -9.12
N LYS A 122 14.82 -4.55 -10.34
CA LYS A 122 14.47 -3.74 -11.52
C LYS A 122 13.07 -3.16 -11.42
N ARG A 123 12.13 -3.92 -10.86
CA ARG A 123 10.75 -3.50 -10.61
C ARG A 123 10.71 -2.32 -9.63
N ILE A 124 11.40 -2.45 -8.50
CA ILE A 124 11.49 -1.40 -7.48
C ILE A 124 12.23 -0.16 -8.01
N GLU A 125 13.34 -0.34 -8.73
CA GLU A 125 14.06 0.78 -9.37
C GLU A 125 13.16 1.59 -10.30
N VAL A 126 12.22 0.95 -11.00
CA VAL A 126 11.20 1.66 -11.80
C VAL A 126 10.23 2.44 -10.93
N GLY A 127 9.70 1.83 -9.85
CA GLY A 127 8.82 2.52 -8.90
C GLY A 127 9.47 3.77 -8.32
N LEU A 128 10.72 3.65 -7.86
CA LEU A 128 11.52 4.77 -7.31
C LEU A 128 11.79 5.92 -8.31
N THR A 129 11.48 5.78 -9.59
CA THR A 129 11.61 6.88 -10.56
C THR A 129 10.43 7.84 -10.55
N PHE A 130 9.30 7.46 -9.98
CA PHE A 130 8.11 8.28 -9.93
C PHE A 130 8.08 9.12 -8.65
N PRO A 131 7.60 10.38 -8.72
CA PRO A 131 7.38 11.19 -7.52
C PRO A 131 6.25 10.61 -6.66
N GLU A 132 6.39 10.66 -5.34
CA GLU A 132 5.39 10.17 -4.37
C GLU A 132 3.99 10.74 -4.62
N ASN A 133 3.87 12.05 -4.79
CA ASN A 133 2.59 12.74 -4.95
C ASN A 133 2.01 12.59 -6.37
N THR A 134 2.15 11.42 -6.98
CA THR A 134 1.61 11.14 -8.32
C THR A 134 1.02 9.74 -8.38
N ALA A 135 0.20 9.46 -9.40
CA ALA A 135 -0.27 8.13 -9.73
C ALA A 135 0.87 7.09 -9.85
N GLY A 136 2.09 7.56 -10.13
CA GLY A 136 3.28 6.71 -10.18
C GLY A 136 3.79 6.32 -8.79
N GLY A 137 3.58 7.14 -7.75
CA GLY A 137 3.88 6.81 -6.36
C GLY A 137 2.93 5.72 -5.83
N LEU A 138 1.67 5.75 -6.25
CA LEU A 138 0.63 4.77 -5.88
C LEU A 138 0.61 3.53 -6.81
N LEU A 139 1.65 3.36 -7.64
CA LEU A 139 1.65 2.38 -8.73
C LEU A 139 1.95 0.96 -8.26
N ASN A 140 0.97 0.08 -8.31
CA ASN A 140 1.18 -1.35 -8.22
C ASN A 140 1.38 -1.96 -9.63
N THR A 141 2.51 -2.64 -9.83
CA THR A 141 2.83 -3.28 -11.12
C THR A 141 2.26 -4.68 -11.25
N ASP A 142 1.63 -5.23 -10.21
CA ASP A 142 0.98 -6.53 -10.23
C ASP A 142 -0.38 -6.43 -10.92
N VAL A 143 -0.33 -6.49 -12.24
CA VAL A 143 -1.52 -6.41 -13.09
C VAL A 143 -1.74 -7.66 -13.90
N ILE A 144 -2.99 -8.03 -14.08
CA ILE A 144 -3.37 -9.07 -15.00
C ILE A 144 -3.88 -8.41 -16.29
N SER A 145 -3.25 -8.74 -17.39
CA SER A 145 -3.66 -8.27 -18.71
C SER A 145 -3.92 -9.42 -19.69
N VAL A 146 -4.86 -9.18 -20.59
CA VAL A 146 -5.25 -10.14 -21.63
C VAL A 146 -5.37 -9.45 -22.98
N ARG A 147 -5.46 -10.24 -24.05
CA ARG A 147 -5.63 -9.73 -25.42
C ARG A 147 -7.10 -9.73 -25.83
N PRO A 148 -7.53 -8.77 -26.66
CA PRO A 148 -8.91 -8.71 -27.13
C PRO A 148 -9.35 -9.93 -27.95
N GLU A 149 -8.41 -10.68 -28.50
CA GLU A 149 -8.65 -11.91 -29.25
C GLU A 149 -8.82 -13.16 -28.40
N ASN A 150 -8.49 -13.08 -27.09
CA ASN A 150 -8.64 -14.23 -26.20
C ASN A 150 -10.11 -14.59 -26.00
N SER A 151 -10.44 -15.89 -25.97
CA SER A 151 -11.76 -16.33 -25.52
C SER A 151 -11.84 -16.30 -23.99
N ILE A 152 -13.05 -16.20 -23.46
CA ILE A 152 -13.32 -16.24 -22.02
C ILE A 152 -12.84 -17.55 -21.39
N GLU A 153 -12.89 -18.65 -22.13
CA GLU A 153 -12.32 -19.94 -21.70
C GLU A 153 -10.80 -19.82 -21.43
N VAL A 154 -10.07 -19.20 -22.36
CA VAL A 154 -8.62 -18.96 -22.22
C VAL A 154 -8.34 -18.06 -21.03
N VAL A 155 -9.07 -16.95 -20.89
CA VAL A 155 -8.95 -16.02 -19.77
C VAL A 155 -9.20 -16.72 -18.43
N THR A 156 -10.29 -17.47 -18.34
CA THR A 156 -10.66 -18.21 -17.13
C THR A 156 -9.61 -19.26 -16.76
N THR A 157 -9.07 -19.96 -17.75
CA THR A 157 -8.01 -20.96 -17.55
C THR A 157 -6.73 -20.30 -17.06
N TYR A 158 -6.37 -19.16 -17.63
CA TYR A 158 -5.22 -18.37 -17.21
C TYR A 158 -5.35 -17.89 -15.76
N LEU A 159 -6.51 -17.32 -15.38
CA LEU A 159 -6.77 -16.85 -14.00
C LEU A 159 -6.72 -18.00 -13.00
N ARG A 160 -7.30 -19.16 -13.32
CA ARG A 160 -7.25 -20.36 -12.46
C ARG A 160 -5.85 -20.96 -12.33
N GLY A 161 -4.97 -20.70 -13.29
CA GLY A 161 -3.58 -21.12 -13.25
C GLY A 161 -2.70 -20.27 -12.32
N GLN A 162 -3.16 -19.10 -11.92
CA GLN A 162 -2.46 -18.26 -10.94
C GLN A 162 -2.59 -18.87 -9.54
N LYS A 163 -1.50 -18.88 -8.76
CA LYS A 163 -1.53 -19.36 -7.37
C LYS A 163 -2.36 -18.45 -6.48
N LYS A 164 -2.19 -17.14 -6.65
CA LYS A 164 -2.92 -16.05 -5.99
C LYS A 164 -3.15 -14.96 -7.05
N LEU A 165 -4.33 -14.37 -7.06
CA LEU A 165 -4.55 -13.13 -7.81
C LEU A 165 -4.04 -11.96 -6.98
N PRO A 166 -3.61 -10.86 -7.60
CA PRO A 166 -3.31 -9.63 -6.88
C PRO A 166 -4.49 -9.21 -5.99
N GLU A 167 -4.22 -8.59 -4.85
CA GLU A 167 -5.26 -8.14 -3.94
C GLU A 167 -6.21 -7.15 -4.63
N ASN A 168 -7.43 -7.02 -4.15
CA ASN A 168 -8.44 -6.12 -4.72
C ASN A 168 -8.67 -6.25 -6.25
N THR A 169 -8.48 -7.46 -6.82
CA THR A 169 -8.71 -7.71 -8.26
C THR A 169 -10.22 -7.76 -8.55
N ASP A 170 -10.81 -6.65 -8.95
CA ASP A 170 -12.21 -6.52 -9.42
C ASP A 170 -12.33 -6.66 -10.94
N LYS A 171 -11.28 -6.36 -11.66
CA LYS A 171 -11.18 -6.39 -13.12
C LYS A 171 -9.77 -6.80 -13.60
N ILE A 172 -9.67 -7.11 -14.89
CA ILE A 172 -8.41 -7.32 -15.60
C ILE A 172 -8.34 -6.35 -16.78
N PHE A 173 -7.14 -6.04 -17.24
CA PHE A 173 -6.94 -5.03 -18.28
C PHE A 173 -6.74 -5.67 -19.64
N VAL A 174 -7.25 -5.00 -20.67
CA VAL A 174 -7.13 -5.46 -22.06
C VAL A 174 -6.10 -4.59 -22.77
N VAL A 175 -5.10 -5.22 -23.36
CA VAL A 175 -4.00 -4.54 -24.05
C VAL A 175 -3.73 -5.16 -25.42
N ASN A 176 -3.17 -4.36 -26.33
CA ASN A 176 -2.68 -4.85 -27.62
C ASN A 176 -1.29 -5.49 -27.53
N ASN A 177 -0.70 -5.86 -28.66
CA ASN A 177 0.62 -6.50 -28.73
C ASN A 177 1.77 -5.58 -28.29
N GLU A 178 1.58 -4.27 -28.39
CA GLU A 178 2.52 -3.22 -27.99
C GLU A 178 2.35 -2.83 -26.51
N ASN A 179 1.45 -3.53 -25.78
CA ASN A 179 1.06 -3.27 -24.39
C ASN A 179 0.28 -1.95 -24.19
N GLU A 180 -0.29 -1.39 -25.26
CA GLU A 180 -1.18 -0.22 -25.14
C GLU A 180 -2.52 -0.64 -24.56
N TYR A 181 -3.05 0.17 -23.64
CA TYR A 181 -4.33 -0.06 -22.99
C TYR A 181 -5.50 0.11 -23.98
N LEU A 182 -6.39 -0.86 -24.02
CA LEU A 182 -7.57 -0.86 -24.88
C LEU A 182 -8.89 -0.82 -24.10
N GLY A 183 -8.89 -1.19 -22.84
CA GLY A 183 -10.08 -1.26 -22.00
C GLY A 183 -9.90 -2.23 -20.83
N GLU A 184 -11.01 -2.55 -20.21
CA GLU A 184 -11.04 -3.44 -19.03
C GLU A 184 -12.14 -4.47 -19.11
N LEU A 185 -11.99 -5.53 -18.32
CA LEU A 185 -12.95 -6.65 -18.26
C LEU A 185 -13.16 -7.01 -16.79
N THR A 186 -14.36 -6.77 -16.29
CA THR A 186 -14.68 -7.07 -14.88
C THR A 186 -14.71 -8.57 -14.62
N ILE A 187 -14.35 -8.99 -13.41
CA ILE A 187 -14.44 -10.40 -12.99
C ILE A 187 -15.89 -10.90 -13.11
N SER A 188 -16.88 -10.04 -12.86
CA SER A 188 -18.29 -10.35 -13.03
C SER A 188 -18.60 -10.75 -14.49
N ASN A 189 -18.12 -9.95 -15.46
CA ASN A 189 -18.32 -10.24 -16.88
C ASN A 189 -17.65 -11.55 -17.33
N ILE A 190 -16.46 -11.84 -16.78
CA ILE A 190 -15.75 -13.10 -17.05
C ILE A 190 -16.56 -14.31 -16.58
N ILE A 191 -17.14 -14.23 -15.38
CA ILE A 191 -17.89 -15.35 -14.77
C ILE A 191 -19.24 -15.58 -15.46
N THR A 192 -19.89 -14.50 -15.89
CA THR A 192 -21.26 -14.57 -16.44
C THR A 192 -21.32 -14.76 -17.95
N SER A 193 -20.19 -14.58 -18.64
CA SER A 193 -20.12 -14.70 -20.10
C SER A 193 -19.93 -16.16 -20.56
N SER A 194 -20.36 -16.43 -21.80
CA SER A 194 -20.13 -17.75 -22.41
C SER A 194 -18.62 -17.98 -22.64
N PRO A 195 -18.11 -19.19 -22.38
CA PRO A 195 -16.68 -19.51 -22.57
C PRO A 195 -16.16 -19.23 -23.99
N SER A 196 -17.02 -19.36 -25.01
CA SER A 196 -16.68 -19.14 -26.40
C SER A 196 -16.66 -17.67 -26.85
N MET A 197 -17.17 -16.75 -26.03
CA MET A 197 -17.12 -15.30 -26.34
C MET A 197 -15.68 -14.80 -26.32
N VAL A 198 -15.42 -13.77 -27.12
CA VAL A 198 -14.11 -13.14 -27.23
C VAL A 198 -14.08 -11.87 -26.36
N VAL A 199 -12.97 -11.60 -25.70
CA VAL A 199 -12.80 -10.45 -24.80
C VAL A 199 -13.28 -9.15 -25.45
N ARG A 200 -12.95 -8.92 -26.73
CA ARG A 200 -13.36 -7.72 -27.50
C ARG A 200 -14.88 -7.48 -27.51
N GLU A 201 -15.70 -8.51 -27.38
CA GLU A 201 -17.15 -8.40 -27.44
C GLU A 201 -17.78 -7.95 -26.14
N ILE A 202 -17.05 -8.08 -25.02
CA ILE A 202 -17.58 -7.84 -23.69
C ILE A 202 -16.70 -6.89 -22.84
N MET A 203 -15.52 -6.46 -23.35
CA MET A 203 -14.68 -5.50 -22.65
C MET A 203 -15.32 -4.12 -22.65
N GLU A 204 -15.04 -3.36 -21.60
CA GLU A 204 -15.40 -1.95 -21.50
C GLU A 204 -14.28 -1.09 -22.05
N THR A 205 -14.62 -0.21 -23.00
CA THR A 205 -13.66 0.70 -23.66
C THR A 205 -13.86 2.15 -23.26
N SER A 206 -14.88 2.45 -22.46
CA SER A 206 -15.23 3.78 -22.01
C SER A 206 -14.45 4.26 -20.80
N SER A 207 -13.85 3.33 -20.06
CA SER A 207 -13.01 3.66 -18.89
C SER A 207 -11.69 4.26 -19.36
N MET A 208 -11.35 5.42 -18.80
CA MET A 208 -10.10 6.12 -19.07
C MET A 208 -9.04 5.67 -18.06
N PRO A 209 -7.87 5.20 -18.51
CA PRO A 209 -6.76 4.89 -17.61
C PRO A 209 -6.18 6.19 -17.03
N LEU A 210 -5.57 6.09 -15.86
CA LEU A 210 -4.85 7.19 -15.24
C LEU A 210 -3.47 7.37 -15.89
N ASN A 211 -3.04 8.60 -16.09
CA ASN A 211 -1.65 8.84 -16.49
C ASN A 211 -0.74 8.76 -15.26
N VAL A 212 0.40 8.12 -15.39
CA VAL A 212 1.39 7.92 -14.30
C VAL A 212 1.85 9.23 -13.64
N LYS A 213 1.73 10.37 -14.34
CA LYS A 213 2.11 11.71 -13.84
C LYS A 213 0.94 12.48 -13.22
N MET A 214 -0.26 11.91 -13.17
CA MET A 214 -1.42 12.53 -12.56
C MET A 214 -1.14 12.74 -11.07
N ASP A 215 -1.51 13.91 -10.55
CA ASP A 215 -1.41 14.21 -9.11
C ASP A 215 -2.27 13.23 -8.28
N ASP A 216 -1.77 12.79 -7.13
CA ASP A 216 -2.43 11.81 -6.27
C ASP A 216 -3.82 12.27 -5.79
N LYS A 217 -4.01 13.57 -5.53
CA LYS A 217 -5.31 14.15 -5.15
C LYS A 217 -6.30 14.15 -6.32
N ASP A 218 -5.81 14.29 -7.55
CA ASP A 218 -6.63 14.14 -8.75
C ASP A 218 -7.00 12.67 -8.98
N VAL A 219 -6.10 11.74 -8.65
CA VAL A 219 -6.38 10.31 -8.61
C VAL A 219 -7.51 10.03 -7.61
N ALA A 220 -7.37 10.50 -6.37
CA ALA A 220 -8.37 10.33 -5.32
C ALA A 220 -9.74 10.89 -5.74
N THR A 221 -9.77 12.10 -6.31
CA THR A 221 -10.98 12.71 -6.86
C THR A 221 -11.61 11.87 -7.98
N THR A 222 -10.78 11.24 -8.81
CA THR A 222 -11.24 10.40 -9.93
C THR A 222 -11.86 9.10 -9.41
N PHE A 223 -11.26 8.48 -8.39
CA PHE A 223 -11.80 7.29 -7.74
C PHE A 223 -13.14 7.58 -7.08
N GLU A 224 -13.24 8.66 -6.31
CA GLU A 224 -14.48 9.08 -5.63
C GLU A 224 -15.61 9.37 -6.62
N ARG A 225 -15.34 10.10 -7.71
CA ARG A 225 -16.39 10.48 -8.69
C ARG A 225 -16.94 9.32 -9.50
N ASN A 226 -16.12 8.28 -9.68
CA ASN A 226 -16.48 7.16 -10.55
C ASN A 226 -16.71 5.85 -9.79
N ASP A 227 -16.70 5.89 -8.43
CA ASP A 227 -16.85 4.73 -7.54
C ASP A 227 -15.89 3.57 -7.92
N LEU A 228 -14.61 3.92 -8.18
CA LEU A 228 -13.63 2.95 -8.64
C LEU A 228 -13.11 2.09 -7.48
N ILE A 229 -12.93 0.80 -7.72
CA ILE A 229 -12.21 -0.13 -6.85
C ILE A 229 -10.74 -0.21 -7.30
N SER A 230 -10.51 -0.23 -8.60
CA SER A 230 -9.17 -0.17 -9.19
C SER A 230 -9.18 0.60 -10.50
N SER A 231 -8.03 1.08 -10.96
CA SER A 231 -7.86 1.72 -12.26
C SER A 231 -6.53 1.37 -12.90
N ALA A 232 -6.52 1.25 -14.24
CA ALA A 232 -5.29 1.10 -15.01
C ALA A 232 -4.44 2.37 -14.92
N VAL A 233 -3.13 2.21 -14.85
CA VAL A 233 -2.16 3.30 -14.99
C VAL A 233 -1.35 3.10 -16.26
N VAL A 234 -1.24 4.18 -17.05
CA VAL A 234 -0.51 4.17 -18.34
C VAL A 234 0.60 5.23 -18.36
N ASP A 235 1.60 4.96 -19.18
CA ASP A 235 2.63 5.95 -19.51
C ASP A 235 2.12 6.99 -20.54
N ASP A 236 2.98 7.94 -20.90
CA ASP A 236 2.68 8.99 -21.89
C ASP A 236 2.37 8.44 -23.31
N ASN A 237 2.69 7.18 -23.57
CA ASN A 237 2.43 6.51 -24.83
C ASN A 237 1.16 5.64 -24.77
N GLY A 238 0.42 5.65 -23.67
CA GLY A 238 -0.77 4.84 -23.45
C GLY A 238 -0.49 3.36 -23.13
N LYS A 239 0.76 3.00 -22.80
CA LYS A 239 1.11 1.64 -22.40
C LYS A 239 0.75 1.39 -20.96
N LEU A 240 0.12 0.24 -20.70
CA LEU A 240 -0.18 -0.22 -19.36
C LEU A 240 1.12 -0.49 -18.59
N ILE A 241 1.30 0.20 -17.46
CA ILE A 241 2.46 0.03 -16.58
C ILE A 241 2.09 -0.53 -15.22
N GLY A 242 0.83 -0.38 -14.79
CA GLY A 242 0.36 -0.90 -13.52
C GLY A 242 -1.10 -0.57 -13.29
N ARG A 243 -1.49 -0.62 -12.02
CA ARG A 243 -2.82 -0.25 -11.53
C ARG A 243 -2.68 0.51 -10.20
N ILE A 244 -3.75 1.18 -9.81
CA ILE A 244 -3.95 1.74 -8.47
C ILE A 244 -5.22 1.13 -7.93
N THR A 245 -5.28 0.85 -6.63
CA THR A 245 -6.44 0.31 -5.94
C THR A 245 -7.01 1.29 -4.92
N ILE A 246 -8.21 1.03 -4.42
CA ILE A 246 -8.94 1.97 -3.55
C ILE A 246 -8.28 2.14 -2.18
N ASP A 247 -7.59 1.13 -1.67
CA ASP A 247 -6.84 1.14 -0.41
C ASP A 247 -5.77 2.24 -0.44
N ASP A 248 -4.91 2.28 -1.46
CA ASP A 248 -3.87 3.31 -1.63
C ASP A 248 -4.49 4.71 -1.71
N VAL A 249 -5.60 4.83 -2.43
CA VAL A 249 -6.34 6.10 -2.57
C VAL A 249 -6.94 6.55 -1.24
N LEU A 250 -7.39 5.62 -0.39
CA LEU A 250 -7.91 5.96 0.94
C LEU A 250 -6.81 6.55 1.84
N ASP A 251 -5.57 6.14 1.70
CA ASP A 251 -4.46 6.69 2.47
C ASP A 251 -4.14 8.11 2.01
N VAL A 252 -4.14 8.40 0.71
CA VAL A 252 -4.05 9.78 0.19
C VAL A 252 -5.16 10.67 0.77
N ILE A 253 -6.41 10.19 0.81
CA ILE A 253 -7.54 10.96 1.36
C ILE A 253 -7.35 11.22 2.86
N ARG A 254 -6.85 10.26 3.63
CA ARG A 254 -6.56 10.43 5.07
C ARG A 254 -5.45 11.44 5.30
N GLU A 255 -4.36 11.34 4.56
CA GLU A 255 -3.25 12.29 4.66
C GLU A 255 -3.68 13.73 4.33
N ASP A 256 -4.46 13.91 3.26
CA ASP A 256 -4.99 15.25 2.90
C ASP A 256 -5.91 15.80 4.00
N ALA A 257 -6.76 14.96 4.60
CA ALA A 257 -7.62 15.35 5.70
C ALA A 257 -6.81 15.77 6.94
N ASP A 258 -5.77 15.04 7.29
CA ASP A 258 -4.90 15.34 8.43
C ASP A 258 -4.10 16.63 8.20
N GLN A 259 -3.55 16.83 7.01
CA GLN A 259 -2.86 18.08 6.64
C GLN A 259 -3.80 19.28 6.72
N ASN A 260 -5.04 19.15 6.27
CA ASN A 260 -6.05 20.21 6.35
C ASN A 260 -6.42 20.55 7.81
N LEU A 261 -6.56 19.54 8.69
CA LEU A 261 -6.81 19.74 10.12
C LEU A 261 -5.65 20.45 10.81
N LEU A 262 -4.41 20.07 10.52
CA LEU A 262 -3.21 20.72 11.06
C LEU A 262 -3.09 22.15 10.56
N GLY A 263 -3.38 22.40 9.29
CA GLY A 263 -3.42 23.76 8.70
C GLY A 263 -4.44 24.67 9.39
N MET A 264 -5.63 24.15 9.68
CA MET A 264 -6.68 24.88 10.40
C MET A 264 -6.30 25.15 11.86
N ALA A 265 -5.70 24.18 12.56
CA ALA A 265 -5.23 24.32 13.94
C ALA A 265 -4.10 25.35 14.04
N GLY A 266 -3.17 25.37 13.09
CA GLY A 266 -2.11 26.39 12.99
C GLY A 266 -2.66 27.81 12.76
N ALA A 267 -3.66 27.96 11.91
CA ALA A 267 -4.31 29.24 11.66
C ALA A 267 -5.03 29.80 12.91
N VAL A 268 -5.64 28.92 13.71
CA VAL A 268 -6.28 29.31 14.99
C VAL A 268 -5.24 29.77 16.02
N SER A 269 -4.04 29.18 16.05
CA SER A 269 -2.96 29.56 16.97
C SER A 269 -2.44 30.97 16.71
N TYR A 270 -2.40 31.42 15.47
CA TYR A 270 -1.93 32.77 15.11
C TYR A 270 -2.95 33.89 15.41
N THR A 271 -4.25 33.60 15.42
CA THR A 271 -5.28 34.60 15.68
C THR A 271 -5.39 35.00 17.16
N HIS A 272 -4.82 34.21 18.09
CA HIS A 272 -4.80 34.54 19.52
C HIS A 272 -3.59 35.39 19.98
N LEU A 273 -2.63 35.71 19.11
CA LEU A 273 -1.39 36.42 19.48
C LEU A 273 -1.36 37.91 19.14
N THR A 274 -2.44 38.50 18.66
CA THR A 274 -2.49 39.95 18.40
C THR A 274 -3.58 40.65 19.18
N LEU A 275 -3.40 40.82 20.49
CA LEU A 275 -4.06 41.88 21.21
C LEU A 275 -3.09 43.12 21.25
N PRO A 276 -3.46 44.27 20.70
CA PRO A 276 -2.66 45.46 20.79
C PRO A 276 -2.70 45.98 22.23
N THR A 277 -1.57 45.96 22.92
CA THR A 277 -1.41 46.74 24.13
C THR A 277 -1.40 48.21 23.79
N LYS A 278 -2.51 48.92 24.07
CA LYS A 278 -2.54 50.37 24.10
C LYS A 278 -1.75 50.81 25.34
N SER A 279 -0.52 51.29 25.17
CA SER A 279 0.15 52.12 26.14
C SER A 279 -0.47 53.53 26.08
N SER A 280 -1.22 53.88 27.09
CA SER A 280 -1.59 55.25 27.34
C SER A 280 -0.39 55.93 28.07
N VAL A 281 0.22 56.87 27.39
CA VAL A 281 1.11 57.86 28.06
C VAL A 281 0.22 59.09 28.32
N GLY A 282 0.06 59.38 29.61
CA GLY A 282 -0.42 60.65 30.12
C GLY A 282 0.76 61.50 30.55
#